data_28bab58c4a170208a3bc8b60cde47a29
#
_entry.id   28bab58c4a170208a3bc8b60cde47a29
#
_cell.length_a   1.000
_cell.length_b   1.000
_cell.length_c   1.000
_cell.angle_alpha   90.00
_cell.angle_beta   90.00
_cell.angle_gamma   90.00
#
_symmetry.space_group_name_H-M   'P 1'
#
loop_
_entity.id
_entity.type
_entity.pdbx_description
1 polymer ?
#
loop_
_entity_poly.entity_id
_entity_poly.type
_entity_poly.pdbx_seq_one_letter_code
_entity_poly.pdbx_strand_id
1 'polypeptide(L)'
;TYDITTIGHEYGHILWCDEETETVMNKTGNFKNIEEFKATKGGLVSFFISNGKTELKQQIRSDTVKRAVGLIGWMEVDEVQPYYCEGLIHLNALFDSEVLTWKKQKLSIDMSEEKYENLKRWYITTYQNLALHYLNKKDATLFLNKYATKDDEYYMPVNSTIYSFVEYYFQKYKEIGQELDTSDKKENYL
;
A
#
# COMPACT_ATOMS: atom_id res chain seq x y z
N THR A 1 13.57 4.29 12.33
CA THR A 1 12.50 3.70 11.50
C THR A 1 11.44 2.99 12.33
N TYR A 2 11.82 2.17 13.32
CA TYR A 2 10.87 1.43 14.16
C TYR A 2 9.75 2.31 14.76
N ASP A 3 10.08 3.47 15.32
CA ASP A 3 9.10 4.40 15.90
C ASP A 3 8.11 4.93 14.87
N ILE A 4 8.55 5.10 13.62
CA ILE A 4 7.70 5.61 12.54
C ILE A 4 6.82 4.49 11.98
N THR A 5 7.37 3.29 11.81
CA THR A 5 6.70 2.18 11.13
C THR A 5 5.85 1.31 12.05
N THR A 6 6.15 1.26 13.34
CA THR A 6 5.45 0.41 14.31
C THR A 6 4.62 1.24 15.27
N ILE A 7 5.24 2.12 16.06
CA ILE A 7 4.50 2.94 17.03
C ILE A 7 3.54 3.90 16.31
N GLY A 8 4.02 4.53 15.23
CA GLY A 8 3.20 5.42 14.41
C GLY A 8 2.03 4.71 13.74
N HIS A 9 2.20 3.43 13.38
CA HIS A 9 1.14 2.59 12.84
C HIS A 9 0.03 2.33 13.87
N GLU A 10 0.40 1.87 15.07
CA GLU A 10 -0.59 1.62 16.14
C GLU A 10 -1.39 2.88 16.52
N TYR A 11 -0.71 4.03 16.61
CA TYR A 11 -1.41 5.31 16.78
C TYR A 11 -2.32 5.65 15.60
N GLY A 12 -1.96 5.27 14.40
CA GLY A 12 -2.77 5.50 13.21
C GLY A 12 -4.14 4.84 13.29
N HIS A 13 -4.26 3.67 13.92
CA HIS A 13 -5.53 2.96 14.08
C HIS A 13 -6.56 3.72 14.90
N ILE A 14 -6.14 4.46 15.92
CA ILE A 14 -7.07 5.20 16.78
C ILE A 14 -7.44 6.58 16.26
N LEU A 15 -6.71 7.12 15.28
CA LEU A 15 -6.99 8.45 14.74
C LEU A 15 -8.36 8.48 14.04
N TRP A 16 -9.14 9.53 14.37
CA TRP A 16 -10.44 9.83 13.76
C TRP A 16 -11.52 8.76 13.95
N CYS A 17 -11.30 7.78 14.82
CA CYS A 17 -12.26 6.74 15.15
C CYS A 17 -12.96 7.04 16.48
N ASP A 18 -14.26 6.82 16.50
CA ASP A 18 -15.13 6.72 17.67
C ASP A 18 -15.88 5.38 17.63
N GLU A 19 -16.73 5.12 18.63
CA GLU A 19 -17.46 3.85 18.78
C GLU A 19 -18.37 3.51 17.58
N GLU A 20 -18.81 4.49 16.80
CA GLU A 20 -19.70 4.28 15.65
C GLU A 20 -18.97 4.22 14.31
N THR A 21 -17.70 4.64 14.27
CA THR A 21 -16.96 4.86 13.01
C THR A 21 -16.95 3.62 12.12
N GLU A 22 -16.57 2.47 12.67
CA GLU A 22 -16.55 1.23 11.90
C GLU A 22 -17.94 0.86 11.40
N THR A 23 -18.95 0.87 12.25
CA THR A 23 -20.33 0.51 11.88
C THR A 23 -20.87 1.38 10.74
N VAL A 24 -20.62 2.69 10.79
CA VAL A 24 -21.14 3.64 9.79
C VAL A 24 -20.36 3.57 8.48
N MET A 25 -19.04 3.37 8.54
CA MET A 25 -18.16 3.36 7.37
C MET A 25 -18.08 2.00 6.69
N ASN A 26 -18.53 0.93 7.33
CA ASN A 26 -18.39 -0.46 6.85
C ASN A 26 -19.65 -1.03 6.18
N LYS A 27 -20.51 -0.19 5.61
CA LYS A 27 -21.78 -0.62 4.98
C LYS A 27 -21.58 -1.63 3.86
N THR A 28 -20.44 -1.58 3.19
CA THR A 28 -20.07 -2.42 2.06
C THR A 28 -18.93 -3.40 2.36
N GLY A 29 -18.52 -3.53 3.64
CA GLY A 29 -17.49 -4.48 4.07
C GLY A 29 -16.04 -4.07 3.83
N ASN A 30 -15.79 -2.81 3.42
CA ASN A 30 -14.44 -2.36 3.01
C ASN A 30 -13.70 -1.52 4.06
N PHE A 31 -14.20 -1.39 5.28
CA PHE A 31 -13.57 -0.56 6.29
C PHE A 31 -12.13 -0.99 6.57
N LYS A 32 -11.91 -2.27 6.81
CA LYS A 32 -10.57 -2.82 7.08
C LYS A 32 -9.60 -2.61 5.92
N ASN A 33 -10.09 -2.60 4.68
CA ASN A 33 -9.27 -2.43 3.48
C ASN A 33 -8.66 -1.03 3.32
N ILE A 34 -9.12 -0.04 4.08
CA ILE A 34 -8.52 1.30 4.13
C ILE A 34 -7.86 1.60 5.48
N GLU A 35 -8.15 0.80 6.50
CA GLU A 35 -7.69 0.99 7.87
C GLU A 35 -6.17 0.78 7.98
N GLU A 36 -5.63 -0.26 7.35
CA GLU A 36 -4.19 -0.53 7.33
C GLU A 36 -3.42 0.60 6.63
N PHE A 37 -3.95 1.14 5.54
CA PHE A 37 -3.37 2.30 4.89
C PHE A 37 -3.39 3.53 5.80
N LYS A 38 -4.50 3.78 6.52
CA LYS A 38 -4.61 4.88 7.49
C LYS A 38 -3.54 4.74 8.58
N ALA A 39 -3.42 3.56 9.14
CA ALA A 39 -2.48 3.26 10.21
C ALA A 39 -1.03 3.45 9.75
N THR A 40 -0.63 2.80 8.68
CA THR A 40 0.74 2.91 8.13
C THR A 40 1.09 4.36 7.76
N LYS A 41 0.13 5.14 7.27
CA LYS A 41 0.37 6.52 6.85
C LYS A 41 0.46 7.52 7.99
N GLY A 42 -0.15 7.26 9.13
CA GLY A 42 -0.05 8.13 10.30
C GLY A 42 1.41 8.44 10.67
N GLY A 43 2.23 7.42 10.78
CA GLY A 43 3.66 7.54 11.05
C GLY A 43 4.44 8.24 9.94
N LEU A 44 4.19 7.87 8.68
CA LEU A 44 4.88 8.46 7.51
C LEU A 44 4.54 9.94 7.30
N VAL A 45 3.28 10.32 7.41
CA VAL A 45 2.87 11.72 7.24
C VAL A 45 3.42 12.56 8.39
N SER A 46 3.45 12.05 9.61
CA SER A 46 4.12 12.72 10.75
C SER A 46 5.60 12.97 10.45
N PHE A 47 6.31 11.98 9.90
CA PHE A 47 7.69 12.14 9.47
C PHE A 47 7.85 13.21 8.38
N PHE A 48 6.99 13.21 7.37
CA PHE A 48 7.03 14.20 6.28
C PHE A 48 6.77 15.62 6.75
N ILE A 49 5.81 15.82 7.67
CA ILE A 49 5.46 17.14 8.21
C ILE A 49 6.57 17.66 9.14
N SER A 50 7.16 16.80 9.95
CA SER A 50 8.22 17.18 10.89
C SER A 50 9.58 17.47 10.25
N ASN A 51 9.68 17.48 8.90
CA ASN A 51 10.95 17.56 8.18
C ASN A 51 11.98 16.56 8.70
N GLY A 52 11.57 15.32 8.86
CA GLY A 52 12.34 14.24 9.45
C GLY A 52 13.77 14.15 8.95
N LYS A 53 14.63 13.55 9.75
CA LYS A 53 16.10 13.48 9.53
C LYS A 53 16.41 13.06 8.09
N THR A 54 17.22 13.84 7.42
CA THR A 54 17.62 13.64 6.00
C THR A 54 18.19 12.23 5.76
N GLU A 55 18.89 11.68 6.75
CA GLU A 55 19.48 10.34 6.72
C GLU A 55 18.44 9.23 6.56
N LEU A 56 17.21 9.43 7.05
CA LEU A 56 16.13 8.45 6.97
C LEU A 56 15.33 8.54 5.66
N LYS A 57 15.44 9.62 4.90
CA LYS A 57 14.65 9.83 3.68
C LYS A 57 14.85 8.70 2.66
N GLN A 58 16.09 8.29 2.41
CA GLN A 58 16.39 7.25 1.45
C GLN A 58 15.87 5.88 1.91
N GLN A 59 16.02 5.58 3.20
CA GLN A 59 15.52 4.34 3.76
C GLN A 59 14.00 4.27 3.69
N ILE A 60 13.30 5.33 4.09
CA ILE A 60 11.82 5.39 4.03
C ILE A 60 11.31 5.21 2.60
N ARG A 61 11.96 5.84 1.60
CA ARG A 61 11.63 5.61 0.18
C ARG A 61 11.78 4.14 -0.20
N SER A 62 12.94 3.57 0.13
CA SER A 62 13.22 2.16 -0.17
C SER A 62 12.22 1.22 0.51
N ASP A 63 11.92 1.45 1.79
CA ASP A 63 10.99 0.62 2.56
C ASP A 63 9.56 0.76 2.04
N THR A 64 9.14 1.96 1.61
CA THR A 64 7.83 2.18 0.98
C THR A 64 7.70 1.39 -0.33
N VAL A 65 8.74 1.40 -1.19
CA VAL A 65 8.74 0.61 -2.42
C VAL A 65 8.70 -0.88 -2.13
N LYS A 66 9.56 -1.37 -1.22
CA LYS A 66 9.61 -2.79 -0.83
C LYS A 66 8.27 -3.27 -0.26
N ARG A 67 7.64 -2.46 0.62
CA ARG A 67 6.34 -2.79 1.19
C ARG A 67 5.28 -2.87 0.10
N ALA A 68 5.15 -1.85 -0.73
CA ALA A 68 4.13 -1.80 -1.78
C ALA A 68 4.24 -2.98 -2.75
N VAL A 69 5.46 -3.31 -3.19
CA VAL A 69 5.69 -4.43 -4.13
C VAL A 69 5.54 -5.78 -3.41
N GLY A 70 6.03 -5.91 -2.18
CA GLY A 70 5.92 -7.15 -1.40
C GLY A 70 4.47 -7.56 -1.10
N LEU A 71 3.59 -6.58 -0.87
CA LEU A 71 2.18 -6.83 -0.59
C LEU A 71 1.39 -7.37 -1.82
N ILE A 72 1.93 -7.26 -3.04
CA ILE A 72 1.33 -7.89 -4.23
C ILE A 72 1.23 -9.41 -4.08
N GLY A 73 2.18 -10.04 -3.40
CA GLY A 73 2.18 -11.49 -3.17
C GLY A 73 0.97 -12.01 -2.38
N TRP A 74 0.21 -11.14 -1.73
CA TRP A 74 -0.94 -11.49 -0.89
C TRP A 74 -2.29 -11.34 -1.60
N MET A 75 -2.30 -11.14 -2.92
CA MET A 75 -3.52 -10.91 -3.70
C MET A 75 -4.60 -11.99 -3.51
N GLU A 76 -4.20 -13.26 -3.42
CA GLU A 76 -5.12 -14.42 -3.30
C GLU A 76 -5.29 -14.90 -1.83
N VAL A 77 -4.90 -14.09 -0.83
CA VAL A 77 -4.95 -14.47 0.59
C VAL A 77 -5.97 -13.61 1.33
N ASP A 78 -7.17 -14.13 1.52
CA ASP A 78 -8.31 -13.39 2.08
C ASP A 78 -8.04 -12.80 3.47
N GLU A 79 -7.33 -13.55 4.34
CA GLU A 79 -7.05 -13.14 5.72
C GLU A 79 -6.20 -11.88 5.80
N VAL A 80 -5.43 -11.58 4.77
CA VAL A 80 -4.54 -10.42 4.69
C VAL A 80 -4.93 -9.42 3.60
N GLN A 81 -6.16 -9.52 3.08
CA GLN A 81 -6.69 -8.60 2.07
C GLN A 81 -6.56 -7.11 2.44
N PRO A 82 -6.74 -6.68 3.72
CA PRO A 82 -6.50 -5.28 4.09
C PRO A 82 -5.09 -4.79 3.78
N TYR A 83 -4.08 -5.61 4.03
CA TYR A 83 -2.69 -5.28 3.70
C TYR A 83 -2.43 -5.26 2.19
N TYR A 84 -3.05 -6.18 1.45
CA TYR A 84 -2.99 -6.15 -0.01
C TYR A 84 -3.60 -4.85 -0.57
N CYS A 85 -4.77 -4.45 -0.09
CA CYS A 85 -5.42 -3.19 -0.48
C CYS A 85 -4.56 -1.97 -0.09
N GLU A 86 -3.92 -1.97 1.08
CA GLU A 86 -2.92 -0.97 1.46
C GLU A 86 -1.81 -0.89 0.40
N GLY A 87 -1.27 -2.05 -0.02
CA GLY A 87 -0.24 -2.13 -1.07
C GLY A 87 -0.68 -1.49 -2.37
N LEU A 88 -1.92 -1.70 -2.80
CA LEU A 88 -2.47 -1.09 -4.01
C LEU A 88 -2.55 0.43 -3.92
N ILE A 89 -2.92 0.98 -2.76
CA ILE A 89 -2.92 2.44 -2.55
C ILE A 89 -1.48 2.99 -2.57
N HIS A 90 -0.52 2.27 -1.99
CA HIS A 90 0.89 2.64 -2.05
C HIS A 90 1.46 2.61 -3.47
N LEU A 91 1.07 1.63 -4.28
CA LEU A 91 1.46 1.58 -5.69
C LEU A 91 0.95 2.81 -6.44
N ASN A 92 -0.31 3.22 -6.22
CA ASN A 92 -0.82 4.46 -6.81
C ASN A 92 0.05 5.67 -6.42
N ALA A 93 0.45 5.80 -5.15
CA ALA A 93 1.35 6.87 -4.71
C ALA A 93 2.69 6.86 -5.46
N LEU A 94 3.29 5.68 -5.59
CA LEU A 94 4.60 5.52 -6.22
C LEU A 94 4.56 5.77 -7.74
N PHE A 95 3.49 5.36 -8.41
CA PHE A 95 3.32 5.59 -9.84
C PHE A 95 2.92 7.04 -10.13
N ASP A 96 1.98 7.62 -9.40
CA ASP A 96 1.54 9.01 -9.59
C ASP A 96 2.67 10.02 -9.30
N SER A 97 3.57 9.70 -8.36
CA SER A 97 4.77 10.50 -8.08
C SER A 97 5.94 10.22 -9.02
N GLU A 98 5.77 9.27 -9.95
CA GLU A 98 6.80 8.80 -10.88
C GLU A 98 8.07 8.22 -10.20
N VAL A 99 7.96 7.82 -8.93
CA VAL A 99 9.01 7.01 -8.27
C VAL A 99 9.11 5.65 -8.95
N LEU A 100 7.97 5.07 -9.35
CA LEU A 100 7.89 3.87 -10.18
C LEU A 100 7.35 4.23 -11.56
N THR A 101 7.96 3.66 -12.59
CA THR A 101 7.42 3.67 -13.95
C THR A 101 7.48 2.28 -14.55
N TRP A 102 6.39 1.88 -15.25
CA TRP A 102 6.23 0.59 -15.88
C TRP A 102 6.01 0.73 -17.37
N LYS A 103 6.98 0.30 -18.18
CA LYS A 103 6.89 0.39 -19.65
C LYS A 103 7.47 -0.88 -20.27
N LYS A 104 6.74 -1.51 -21.19
CA LYS A 104 7.18 -2.72 -21.91
C LYS A 104 7.71 -3.82 -20.98
N GLN A 105 6.97 -4.09 -19.89
CA GLN A 105 7.32 -5.07 -18.84
C GLN A 105 8.69 -4.79 -18.16
N LYS A 106 9.11 -3.54 -18.15
CA LYS A 106 10.29 -3.10 -17.45
C LYS A 106 9.93 -2.07 -16.38
N LEU A 107 10.29 -2.38 -15.13
CA LEU A 107 10.19 -1.46 -14.01
C LEU A 107 11.43 -0.56 -13.97
N SER A 108 11.19 0.74 -13.80
CA SER A 108 12.23 1.71 -13.47
C SER A 108 11.89 2.39 -12.15
N ILE A 109 12.90 2.67 -11.35
CA ILE A 109 12.78 3.29 -10.03
C ILE A 109 13.60 4.59 -10.05
N ASP A 110 12.94 5.73 -9.79
CA ASP A 110 13.61 7.03 -9.66
C ASP A 110 13.51 7.50 -8.20
N MET A 111 14.67 7.55 -7.54
CA MET A 111 14.80 8.00 -6.14
C MET A 111 15.35 9.44 -6.03
N SER A 112 15.21 10.24 -7.07
CA SER A 112 15.60 11.66 -7.06
C SER A 112 14.83 12.46 -6.00
N GLU A 113 15.37 13.60 -5.60
CA GLU A 113 14.72 14.48 -4.62
C GLU A 113 13.40 15.04 -5.15
N GLU A 114 13.31 15.30 -6.46
CA GLU A 114 12.08 15.74 -7.12
C GLU A 114 10.96 14.72 -6.91
N LYS A 115 11.23 13.42 -7.18
CA LYS A 115 10.24 12.35 -7.03
C LYS A 115 9.89 12.11 -5.56
N TYR A 116 10.85 12.32 -4.65
CA TYR A 116 10.57 12.29 -3.22
C TYR A 116 9.58 13.38 -2.80
N GLU A 117 9.76 14.62 -3.24
CA GLU A 117 8.86 15.72 -2.89
C GLU A 117 7.46 15.51 -3.52
N ASN A 118 7.38 14.92 -4.72
CA ASN A 118 6.11 14.52 -5.32
C ASN A 118 5.40 13.45 -4.49
N LEU A 119 6.12 12.40 -4.07
CA LEU A 119 5.61 11.33 -3.22
C LEU A 119 5.12 11.86 -1.87
N LYS A 120 5.92 12.69 -1.22
CA LYS A 120 5.57 13.38 0.04
C LYS A 120 4.26 14.17 -0.11
N ARG A 121 4.14 14.95 -1.16
CA ARG A 121 2.95 15.76 -1.45
C ARG A 121 1.72 14.87 -1.68
N TRP A 122 1.89 13.80 -2.44
CA TRP A 122 0.83 12.82 -2.69
C TRP A 122 0.31 12.23 -1.37
N TYR A 123 1.20 11.78 -0.49
CA TYR A 123 0.81 11.20 0.79
C TYR A 123 0.13 12.20 1.71
N ILE A 124 0.65 13.41 1.83
CA ILE A 124 0.04 14.45 2.67
C ILE A 124 -1.38 14.74 2.18
N THR A 125 -1.55 14.97 0.88
CA THR A 125 -2.87 15.27 0.29
C THR A 125 -3.84 14.10 0.45
N THR A 126 -3.39 12.88 0.20
CA THR A 126 -4.23 11.68 0.33
C THR A 126 -4.64 11.44 1.77
N TYR A 127 -3.73 11.66 2.73
CA TYR A 127 -4.02 11.52 4.15
C TYR A 127 -5.02 12.58 4.66
N GLN A 128 -4.91 13.81 4.20
CA GLN A 128 -5.90 14.86 4.47
C GLN A 128 -7.29 14.48 3.93
N ASN A 129 -7.36 13.95 2.70
CA ASN A 129 -8.61 13.47 2.11
C ASN A 129 -9.18 12.28 2.89
N LEU A 130 -8.33 11.39 3.38
CA LEU A 130 -8.73 10.26 4.22
C LEU A 130 -9.27 10.75 5.57
N ALA A 131 -8.60 11.73 6.21
CA ALA A 131 -9.09 12.35 7.44
C ALA A 131 -10.50 12.92 7.27
N LEU A 132 -10.72 13.69 6.19
CA LEU A 132 -12.06 14.22 5.88
C LEU A 132 -13.08 13.12 5.60
N HIS A 133 -12.64 11.99 5.04
CA HIS A 133 -13.50 10.82 4.79
C HIS A 133 -13.98 10.20 6.10
N TYR A 134 -13.07 10.02 7.08
CA TYR A 134 -13.38 9.52 8.42
C TYR A 134 -14.25 10.50 9.24
N LEU A 135 -13.87 11.78 9.27
CA LEU A 135 -14.62 12.81 10.00
C LEU A 135 -16.07 12.96 9.50
N ASN A 136 -16.31 12.70 8.23
CA ASN A 136 -17.65 12.69 7.64
C ASN A 136 -18.30 11.29 7.64
N LYS A 137 -17.66 10.29 8.22
CA LYS A 137 -18.13 8.89 8.31
C LYS A 137 -18.67 8.36 6.97
N LYS A 138 -17.96 8.63 5.86
CA LYS A 138 -18.33 8.16 4.53
C LYS A 138 -18.00 6.68 4.39
N ASP A 139 -18.80 5.94 3.63
CA ASP A 139 -18.51 4.52 3.36
C ASP A 139 -17.09 4.33 2.79
N ALA A 140 -16.34 3.35 3.35
CA ALA A 140 -14.95 3.09 3.05
C ALA A 140 -14.70 2.79 1.56
N THR A 141 -15.66 2.17 0.87
CA THR A 141 -15.58 1.85 -0.55
C THR A 141 -15.44 3.09 -1.41
N LEU A 142 -16.02 4.22 -1.01
CA LEU A 142 -15.88 5.48 -1.75
C LEU A 142 -14.44 6.02 -1.74
N PHE A 143 -13.64 5.65 -0.74
CA PHE A 143 -12.23 5.99 -0.71
C PHE A 143 -11.42 4.95 -1.49
N LEU A 144 -11.62 3.66 -1.21
CA LEU A 144 -10.88 2.56 -1.83
C LEU A 144 -11.00 2.56 -3.36
N ASN A 145 -12.22 2.78 -3.87
CA ASN A 145 -12.51 2.74 -5.31
C ASN A 145 -11.80 3.83 -6.13
N LYS A 146 -11.13 4.78 -5.50
CA LYS A 146 -10.24 5.71 -6.22
C LYS A 146 -8.95 5.04 -6.68
N TYR A 147 -8.56 3.96 -6.04
CA TYR A 147 -7.26 3.29 -6.22
C TYR A 147 -7.41 1.85 -6.68
N ALA A 148 -8.39 1.13 -6.12
CA ALA A 148 -8.61 -0.28 -6.39
C ALA A 148 -10.10 -0.61 -6.38
N THR A 149 -10.53 -1.48 -7.26
CA THR A 149 -11.87 -2.05 -7.32
C THR A 149 -11.81 -3.56 -7.35
N LYS A 150 -12.87 -4.22 -6.87
CA LYS A 150 -12.96 -5.67 -6.96
C LYS A 150 -13.22 -6.06 -8.42
N ASP A 151 -12.34 -6.89 -8.98
CA ASP A 151 -12.41 -7.49 -10.29
C ASP A 151 -12.53 -9.01 -10.09
N ASP A 152 -13.69 -9.56 -10.31
CA ASP A 152 -14.10 -10.93 -9.92
C ASP A 152 -13.84 -11.20 -8.43
N GLU A 153 -12.81 -11.96 -8.08
CA GLU A 153 -12.49 -12.37 -6.70
C GLU A 153 -11.57 -11.38 -6.00
N TYR A 154 -10.70 -10.66 -6.74
CA TYR A 154 -9.61 -9.88 -6.15
C TYR A 154 -9.75 -8.38 -6.38
N TYR A 155 -9.14 -7.59 -5.50
CA TYR A 155 -9.00 -6.15 -5.75
C TYR A 155 -7.89 -5.92 -6.77
N MET A 156 -8.18 -5.10 -7.77
CA MET A 156 -7.21 -4.70 -8.79
C MET A 156 -7.14 -3.18 -8.90
N PRO A 157 -5.96 -2.62 -9.25
CA PRO A 157 -5.81 -1.18 -9.47
C PRO A 157 -6.75 -0.65 -10.55
N VAL A 158 -7.35 0.50 -10.30
CA VAL A 158 -8.18 1.22 -11.30
C VAL A 158 -7.31 1.74 -12.46
N ASN A 159 -6.07 2.12 -12.17
CA ASN A 159 -5.11 2.56 -13.19
C ASN A 159 -4.59 1.37 -14.00
N SER A 160 -4.78 1.38 -15.32
CA SER A 160 -4.42 0.28 -16.21
C SER A 160 -2.92 -0.04 -16.25
N THR A 161 -2.05 0.95 -16.05
CA THR A 161 -0.60 0.71 -15.98
C THR A 161 -0.22 -0.02 -14.70
N ILE A 162 -0.82 0.37 -13.57
CA ILE A 162 -0.61 -0.30 -12.28
C ILE A 162 -1.25 -1.68 -12.30
N TYR A 163 -2.42 -1.84 -12.92
CA TYR A 163 -3.07 -3.13 -13.13
C TYR A 163 -2.12 -4.12 -13.83
N SER A 164 -1.58 -3.74 -14.99
CA SER A 164 -0.66 -4.61 -15.75
C SER A 164 0.64 -4.90 -15.00
N PHE A 165 1.10 -3.98 -14.14
CA PHE A 165 2.25 -4.18 -13.28
C PHE A 165 1.95 -5.21 -12.18
N VAL A 166 0.81 -5.07 -11.48
CA VAL A 166 0.39 -6.00 -10.41
C VAL A 166 0.19 -7.41 -10.97
N GLU A 167 -0.54 -7.55 -12.08
CA GLU A 167 -0.75 -8.83 -12.75
C GLU A 167 0.57 -9.52 -13.11
N TYR A 168 1.50 -8.79 -13.73
CA TYR A 168 2.82 -9.33 -14.11
C TYR A 168 3.62 -9.77 -12.89
N TYR A 169 3.71 -8.93 -11.85
CA TYR A 169 4.49 -9.26 -10.65
C TYR A 169 3.86 -10.39 -9.84
N PHE A 170 2.54 -10.42 -9.73
CA PHE A 170 1.86 -11.53 -9.06
C PHE A 170 2.14 -12.87 -9.76
N GLN A 171 2.09 -12.91 -11.11
CA GLN A 171 2.47 -14.10 -11.86
C GLN A 171 3.93 -14.51 -11.58
N LYS A 172 4.86 -13.55 -11.45
CA LYS A 172 6.25 -13.85 -11.07
C LYS A 172 6.39 -14.42 -9.66
N TYR A 173 5.61 -13.94 -8.70
CA TYR A 173 5.58 -14.54 -7.36
C TYR A 173 5.13 -16.00 -7.40
N LYS A 174 4.10 -16.33 -8.19
CA LYS A 174 3.64 -17.72 -8.37
C LYS A 174 4.72 -18.61 -8.99
N GLU A 175 5.41 -18.14 -10.02
CA GLU A 175 6.50 -18.87 -10.67
C GLU A 175 7.63 -19.18 -9.67
N ILE A 176 8.07 -18.19 -8.88
CA ILE A 176 9.12 -18.36 -7.86
C ILE A 176 8.64 -19.34 -6.76
N GLY A 177 7.41 -19.23 -6.29
CA GLY A 177 6.85 -20.16 -5.31
C GLY A 177 6.84 -21.61 -5.80
N GLN A 178 6.47 -21.84 -7.06
CA GLN A 178 6.51 -23.17 -7.67
C GLN A 178 7.93 -23.72 -7.80
N GLU A 179 8.92 -22.88 -8.12
CA GLU A 179 10.31 -23.29 -8.16
C GLU A 179 10.83 -23.68 -6.77
N LEU A 180 10.48 -22.95 -5.73
CA LEU A 180 10.85 -23.27 -4.34
C LEU A 180 10.23 -24.61 -3.88
N ASP A 181 8.97 -24.85 -4.18
CA ASP A 181 8.28 -26.10 -3.85
C ASP A 181 8.89 -27.32 -4.57
N THR A 182 9.45 -27.11 -5.77
CA THR A 182 10.15 -28.18 -6.48
C THR A 182 11.55 -28.44 -5.97
N SER A 183 12.21 -27.45 -5.35
CA SER A 183 13.54 -27.62 -4.76
C SER A 183 13.51 -28.40 -3.43
N ASP A 184 12.39 -28.42 -2.73
CA ASP A 184 12.16 -29.15 -1.47
C ASP A 184 11.76 -30.64 -1.67
N LYS A 185 11.79 -31.15 -2.89
CA LYS A 185 11.68 -32.60 -3.10
C LYS A 185 12.87 -33.27 -2.44
N LYS A 186 12.58 -34.00 -1.37
CA LYS A 186 13.50 -34.75 -0.50
C LYS A 186 14.46 -35.75 -1.19
N GLU A 187 14.51 -35.74 -2.50
CA GLU A 187 15.41 -36.60 -3.29
C GLU A 187 16.89 -36.15 -3.28
N ASN A 188 17.18 -34.97 -2.72
CA ASN A 188 18.55 -34.44 -2.61
C ASN A 188 19.21 -34.68 -1.24
N TYR A 189 18.59 -35.48 -0.35
CA TYR A 189 19.09 -35.78 0.99
C TYR A 189 19.29 -37.28 1.25
N LEU A 190 19.51 -38.07 0.20
CA LEU A 190 19.94 -39.47 0.32
C LEU A 190 21.33 -39.68 -0.25
#